data_34e371ee17d8cb9888f270239a19aee8
#
_entry.id   34e371ee17d8cb9888f270239a19aee8
#
_cell.length_a   1.000
_cell.length_b   1.000
_cell.length_c   1.000
_cell.angle_alpha   90.00
_cell.angle_beta   90.00
_cell.angle_gamma   90.00
#
_symmetry.space_group_name_H-M   'P 1'
#
loop_
_entity.id
_entity.type
_entity.pdbx_description
1 polymer ?
#
loop_
_entity_poly.entity_id
_entity_poly.type
_entity_poly.pdbx_seq_one_letter_code
_entity_poly.pdbx_strand_id
1 'polypeptide(L)'
;MTIDSRTLYTTLLGLKAPWEITDVEMKQPPGEVHVRVALPEGALWVCPQCGSAAPIHDHQERCWRHLDTCQYPTVVHARVPRLNCPTHGVKQLPVPWAEADGIMRRAVARGLERRQLEAPRHAGVDETSFQKRHEYVTVARRWMASGRA
;
A
#
# COMPACT_ATOMS: atom_id res chain seq x y z
N MET A 1 -0.26 26.23 5.54
CA MET A 1 -1.14 25.29 4.80
C MET A 1 -1.36 24.09 5.70
N THR A 2 -2.53 23.97 6.30
CA THR A 2 -2.82 22.85 7.22
C THR A 2 -3.32 21.69 6.37
N ILE A 3 -2.58 20.59 6.37
CA ILE A 3 -3.00 19.35 5.70
C ILE A 3 -3.86 18.57 6.70
N ASP A 4 -5.12 18.31 6.36
CA ASP A 4 -5.97 17.47 7.18
C ASP A 4 -5.55 15.98 7.06
N SER A 5 -6.00 15.16 8.04
CA SER A 5 -5.63 13.74 8.10
C SER A 5 -6.09 12.95 6.87
N ARG A 6 -7.24 13.28 6.28
CA ARG A 6 -7.77 12.58 5.10
C ARG A 6 -6.90 12.86 3.89
N THR A 7 -6.54 14.11 3.65
CA THR A 7 -5.62 14.50 2.57
C THR A 7 -4.25 13.85 2.72
N LEU A 8 -3.73 13.80 3.96
CA LEU A 8 -2.47 13.13 4.25
C LEU A 8 -2.53 11.65 3.87
N TYR A 9 -3.53 10.91 4.37
CA TYR A 9 -3.65 9.49 4.09
C TYR A 9 -4.05 9.19 2.65
N THR A 10 -4.78 10.06 1.96
CA THR A 10 -5.01 9.94 0.52
C THR A 10 -3.69 9.89 -0.25
N THR A 11 -2.75 10.76 0.13
CA THR A 11 -1.41 10.79 -0.47
C THR A 11 -0.56 9.58 -0.06
N LEU A 12 -0.55 9.22 1.23
CA LEU A 12 0.23 8.09 1.74
C LEU A 12 -0.19 6.75 1.15
N LEU A 13 -1.50 6.52 1.03
CA LEU A 13 -2.07 5.31 0.43
C LEU A 13 -2.02 5.33 -1.11
N GLY A 14 -1.74 6.48 -1.71
CA GLY A 14 -1.77 6.66 -3.16
C GLY A 14 -3.17 6.43 -3.74
N LEU A 15 -4.20 6.84 -2.98
CA LEU A 15 -5.58 6.68 -3.42
C LEU A 15 -5.87 7.53 -4.65
N LYS A 16 -6.64 6.92 -5.55
CA LYS A 16 -7.17 7.58 -6.75
C LYS A 16 -8.68 7.45 -6.76
N ALA A 17 -9.34 8.44 -7.35
CA ALA A 17 -10.78 8.33 -7.60
C ALA A 17 -11.10 6.95 -8.26
N PRO A 18 -12.19 6.32 -7.90
CA PRO A 18 -13.29 6.83 -7.07
C PRO A 18 -13.16 6.56 -5.55
N TRP A 19 -12.04 6.03 -5.08
CA TRP A 19 -11.83 5.74 -3.67
C TRP A 19 -11.55 7.00 -2.85
N GLU A 20 -12.24 7.17 -1.74
CA GLU A 20 -12.13 8.32 -0.86
C GLU A 20 -11.95 7.89 0.60
N ILE A 21 -11.20 8.67 1.38
CA ILE A 21 -11.09 8.48 2.81
C ILE A 21 -12.26 9.15 3.51
N THR A 22 -13.03 8.36 4.23
CA THR A 22 -14.17 8.85 5.01
C THR A 22 -13.78 9.20 6.43
N ASP A 23 -12.84 8.44 7.02
CA ASP A 23 -12.45 8.62 8.40
C ASP A 23 -11.01 8.17 8.66
N VAL A 24 -10.35 8.83 9.62
CA VAL A 24 -9.04 8.47 10.15
C VAL A 24 -9.09 8.57 11.67
N GLU A 25 -8.96 7.46 12.34
CA GLU A 25 -9.05 7.34 13.78
C GLU A 25 -7.75 6.75 14.35
N MET A 26 -7.25 7.31 15.46
CA MET A 26 -6.20 6.71 16.26
C MET A 26 -6.80 6.06 17.50
N LYS A 27 -6.72 4.75 17.60
CA LYS A 27 -7.18 4.00 18.79
C LYS A 27 -6.07 3.86 19.81
N GLN A 28 -6.37 4.16 21.06
CA GLN A 28 -5.46 4.06 22.20
C GLN A 28 -6.10 3.28 23.33
N PRO A 29 -5.31 2.49 24.11
CA PRO A 29 -4.24 1.61 23.69
C PRO A 29 -4.75 0.45 22.86
N PRO A 30 -3.97 -0.21 21.97
CA PRO A 30 -2.51 -0.27 21.94
C PRO A 30 -1.83 0.75 21.03
N GLY A 31 -2.54 1.73 20.47
CA GLY A 31 -1.99 2.70 19.52
C GLY A 31 -1.96 2.17 18.10
N GLU A 32 -3.11 2.19 17.43
CA GLU A 32 -3.28 1.83 16.02
C GLU A 32 -3.97 2.95 15.26
N VAL A 33 -3.57 3.16 14.01
CA VAL A 33 -4.25 4.08 13.11
C VAL A 33 -5.20 3.29 12.22
N HIS A 34 -6.48 3.63 12.30
CA HIS A 34 -7.52 3.04 11.48
C HIS A 34 -7.95 4.05 10.41
N VAL A 35 -7.80 3.67 9.15
CA VAL A 35 -8.20 4.48 7.99
C VAL A 35 -9.40 3.81 7.33
N ARG A 36 -10.52 4.51 7.24
CA ARG A 36 -11.72 4.03 6.55
C ARG A 36 -11.76 4.60 5.15
N VAL A 37 -11.89 3.71 4.17
CA VAL A 37 -11.97 4.06 2.75
C VAL A 37 -13.31 3.58 2.20
N ALA A 38 -13.97 4.43 1.47
CA ALA A 38 -15.25 4.13 0.84
C ALA A 38 -15.26 4.58 -0.63
N LEU A 39 -16.30 4.16 -1.30
CA LEU A 39 -16.64 4.56 -2.65
C LEU A 39 -17.87 5.49 -2.60
N PRO A 40 -17.96 6.51 -3.46
CA PRO A 40 -19.10 7.39 -3.50
C PRO A 40 -20.39 6.62 -3.86
N GLU A 41 -21.49 7.03 -3.27
CA GLU A 41 -22.79 6.46 -3.58
C GLU A 41 -23.22 6.84 -5.02
N GLY A 42 -23.89 5.90 -5.69
CA GLY A 42 -24.46 6.14 -7.02
C GLY A 42 -23.47 6.11 -8.18
N ALA A 43 -22.20 5.74 -7.97
CA ALA A 43 -21.27 5.58 -9.05
C ALA A 43 -21.65 4.39 -9.97
N LEU A 44 -21.44 4.59 -11.26
CA LEU A 44 -21.58 3.52 -12.24
C LEU A 44 -20.33 2.63 -12.20
N TRP A 45 -20.56 1.35 -11.99
CA TRP A 45 -19.48 0.38 -11.86
C TRP A 45 -19.32 -0.44 -13.13
N VAL A 46 -18.08 -0.67 -13.50
CA VAL A 46 -17.75 -1.47 -14.68
C VAL A 46 -16.95 -2.71 -14.27
N CYS A 47 -17.21 -3.80 -14.97
CA CYS A 47 -16.49 -5.04 -14.76
C CYS A 47 -14.99 -4.83 -15.04
N PRO A 48 -14.09 -5.21 -14.12
CA PRO A 48 -12.65 -5.02 -14.29
C PRO A 48 -12.04 -5.86 -15.42
N GLN A 49 -12.77 -6.84 -15.95
CA GLN A 49 -12.31 -7.70 -17.04
C GLN A 49 -12.76 -7.25 -18.42
N CYS A 50 -14.01 -6.84 -18.56
CA CYS A 50 -14.56 -6.46 -19.89
C CYS A 50 -14.95 -4.98 -20.00
N GLY A 51 -14.91 -4.21 -18.91
CA GLY A 51 -15.30 -2.80 -18.93
C GLY A 51 -16.80 -2.53 -19.07
N SER A 52 -17.65 -3.58 -19.18
CA SER A 52 -19.10 -3.42 -19.27
C SER A 52 -19.70 -3.00 -17.94
N ALA A 53 -20.73 -2.16 -17.97
CA ALA A 53 -21.47 -1.78 -16.79
C ALA A 53 -22.06 -3.04 -16.13
N ALA A 54 -21.92 -3.14 -14.82
CA ALA A 54 -22.40 -4.28 -14.06
C ALA A 54 -22.98 -3.80 -12.72
N PRO A 55 -24.14 -4.32 -12.31
CA PRO A 55 -24.74 -3.97 -11.03
C PRO A 55 -23.92 -4.53 -9.87
N ILE A 56 -24.01 -3.89 -8.72
CA ILE A 56 -23.44 -4.41 -7.48
C ILE A 56 -24.21 -5.67 -7.08
N HIS A 57 -23.47 -6.74 -6.84
CA HIS A 57 -24.00 -7.98 -6.31
C HIS A 57 -24.13 -7.91 -4.79
N ASP A 58 -23.04 -7.57 -4.13
CA ASP A 58 -22.94 -7.35 -2.68
C ASP A 58 -21.69 -6.55 -2.33
N HIS A 59 -21.45 -6.40 -1.03
CA HIS A 59 -20.26 -5.76 -0.51
C HIS A 59 -19.58 -6.69 0.48
N GLN A 60 -18.25 -6.73 0.45
CA GLN A 60 -17.45 -7.46 1.41
C GLN A 60 -16.63 -6.49 2.25
N GLU A 61 -16.82 -6.52 3.56
CA GLU A 61 -15.96 -5.78 4.47
C GLU A 61 -14.61 -6.47 4.58
N ARG A 62 -13.56 -5.69 4.43
CA ARG A 62 -12.17 -6.14 4.52
C ARG A 62 -11.31 -5.13 5.24
N CYS A 63 -10.26 -5.65 5.87
CA CYS A 63 -9.20 -4.83 6.42
C CYS A 63 -7.83 -5.31 5.93
N TRP A 64 -6.91 -4.37 5.80
CA TRP A 64 -5.53 -4.63 5.37
C TRP A 64 -4.57 -3.94 6.30
N ARG A 65 -3.53 -4.65 6.67
CA ARG A 65 -2.37 -4.06 7.32
C ARG A 65 -1.57 -3.29 6.28
N HIS A 66 -1.36 -2.01 6.51
CA HIS A 66 -0.52 -1.16 5.68
C HIS A 66 0.82 -0.89 6.38
N LEU A 67 1.73 -0.17 5.71
CA LEU A 67 2.96 0.31 6.34
C LEU A 67 2.62 1.21 7.52
N ASP A 68 3.43 1.12 8.58
CA ASP A 68 3.22 1.88 9.80
C ASP A 68 3.27 3.39 9.54
N THR A 69 2.40 4.11 10.22
CA THR A 69 2.47 5.55 10.29
C THR A 69 3.33 5.91 11.49
N CYS A 70 4.59 6.28 11.22
CA CYS A 70 5.62 6.42 12.25
C CYS A 70 5.80 5.08 13.00
N GLN A 71 5.49 5.05 14.30
CA GLN A 71 5.56 3.85 15.14
C GLN A 71 4.22 3.11 15.29
N TYR A 72 3.16 3.62 14.68
CA TYR A 72 1.82 3.08 14.86
C TYR A 72 1.41 2.18 13.73
N PRO A 73 0.97 0.94 14.02
CA PRO A 73 0.32 0.07 13.06
C PRO A 73 -0.81 0.80 12.33
N THR A 74 -0.83 0.70 11.01
CA THR A 74 -1.90 1.30 10.20
C THR A 74 -2.75 0.21 9.59
N VAL A 75 -4.06 0.27 9.84
CA VAL A 75 -5.05 -0.67 9.31
C VAL A 75 -6.04 0.08 8.43
N VAL A 76 -6.15 -0.35 7.19
CA VAL A 76 -7.09 0.21 6.22
C VAL A 76 -8.34 -0.66 6.16
N HIS A 77 -9.49 -0.05 6.35
CA HIS A 77 -10.80 -0.70 6.28
C HIS A 77 -11.55 -0.22 5.07
N ALA A 78 -12.13 -1.13 4.32
CA ALA A 78 -13.03 -0.78 3.24
C ALA A 78 -14.13 -1.81 3.03
N ARG A 79 -15.29 -1.32 2.60
CA ARG A 79 -16.41 -2.11 2.14
C ARG A 79 -16.33 -2.22 0.62
N VAL A 80 -15.74 -3.33 0.14
CA VAL A 80 -15.43 -3.53 -1.28
C VAL A 80 -16.63 -4.14 -2.01
N PRO A 81 -17.15 -3.50 -3.06
CA PRO A 81 -18.25 -4.05 -3.83
C PRO A 81 -17.78 -5.19 -4.73
N ARG A 82 -18.64 -6.17 -4.88
CA ARG A 82 -18.55 -7.22 -5.90
C ARG A 82 -19.62 -6.97 -6.94
N LEU A 83 -19.24 -7.00 -8.20
CA LEU A 83 -20.12 -6.74 -9.32
C LEU A 83 -20.61 -8.06 -9.95
N ASN A 84 -21.85 -8.10 -10.37
CA ASN A 84 -22.39 -9.24 -11.11
C ASN A 84 -22.31 -8.96 -12.61
N CYS A 85 -21.25 -9.40 -13.24
CA CYS A 85 -21.07 -9.27 -14.69
C CYS A 85 -21.74 -10.41 -15.42
N PRO A 86 -22.58 -10.15 -16.43
CA PRO A 86 -23.25 -11.20 -17.20
C PRO A 86 -22.28 -12.19 -17.88
N THR A 87 -21.12 -11.71 -18.28
CA THR A 87 -20.11 -12.51 -18.99
C THR A 87 -19.13 -13.21 -18.05
N HIS A 88 -18.74 -12.55 -16.95
CA HIS A 88 -17.64 -13.02 -16.08
C HIS A 88 -18.12 -13.44 -14.68
N GLY A 89 -19.42 -13.38 -14.41
CA GLY A 89 -19.97 -13.66 -13.09
C GLY A 89 -19.58 -12.63 -12.05
N VAL A 90 -19.55 -13.03 -10.78
CA VAL A 90 -19.25 -12.13 -9.67
C VAL A 90 -17.75 -11.78 -9.64
N LYS A 91 -17.43 -10.49 -9.74
CA LYS A 91 -16.06 -9.94 -9.72
C LYS A 91 -15.93 -8.85 -8.68
N GLN A 92 -14.85 -8.91 -7.91
CA GLN A 92 -14.51 -7.87 -6.96
C GLN A 92 -13.82 -6.71 -7.67
N LEU A 93 -14.12 -5.47 -7.25
CA LEU A 93 -13.38 -4.31 -7.73
C LEU A 93 -11.93 -4.34 -7.24
N PRO A 94 -10.99 -3.86 -8.07
CA PRO A 94 -9.60 -3.76 -7.66
C PRO A 94 -9.44 -2.77 -6.50
N VAL A 95 -8.55 -3.13 -5.59
CA VAL A 95 -8.29 -2.36 -4.36
C VAL A 95 -6.85 -1.86 -4.41
N PRO A 96 -6.58 -0.61 -4.82
CA PRO A 96 -5.24 -0.13 -5.18
C PRO A 96 -4.22 -0.18 -4.04
N TRP A 97 -4.67 -0.07 -2.79
CA TRP A 97 -3.79 -0.11 -1.62
C TRP A 97 -3.49 -1.53 -1.13
N ALA A 98 -4.23 -2.53 -1.59
CA ALA A 98 -4.13 -3.92 -1.11
C ALA A 98 -3.15 -4.77 -1.93
N GLU A 99 -2.67 -4.27 -3.04
CA GLU A 99 -1.66 -4.96 -3.83
C GLU A 99 -0.31 -4.81 -3.13
N ALA A 100 0.19 -5.91 -2.56
CA ALA A 100 1.49 -5.95 -1.88
C ALA A 100 2.61 -5.40 -2.77
N ASP A 101 2.62 -5.78 -4.05
CA ASP A 101 3.55 -5.26 -5.05
C ASP A 101 3.39 -3.74 -5.26
N GLY A 102 2.17 -3.22 -5.20
CA GLY A 102 1.91 -1.78 -5.30
C GLY A 102 2.47 -1.00 -4.12
N ILE A 103 2.34 -1.53 -2.89
CA ILE A 103 2.89 -0.93 -1.68
C ILE A 103 4.42 -0.93 -1.75
N MET A 104 5.02 -2.06 -2.06
CA MET A 104 6.48 -2.21 -2.20
C MET A 104 7.03 -1.32 -3.30
N ARG A 105 6.40 -1.32 -4.47
CA ARG A 105 6.81 -0.50 -5.61
C ARG A 105 6.78 0.99 -5.29
N ARG A 106 5.74 1.48 -4.62
CA ARG A 106 5.65 2.88 -4.18
C ARG A 106 6.71 3.22 -3.12
N ALA A 107 6.98 2.31 -2.18
CA ALA A 107 8.01 2.51 -1.17
C ALA A 107 9.41 2.57 -1.79
N VAL A 108 9.69 1.66 -2.71
CA VAL A 108 10.97 1.61 -3.47
C VAL A 108 11.13 2.86 -4.34
N ALA A 109 10.09 3.27 -5.09
CA ALA A 109 10.15 4.46 -5.94
C ALA A 109 10.48 5.72 -5.11
N ARG A 110 9.77 5.94 -3.99
CA ARG A 110 10.08 7.05 -3.08
C ARG A 110 11.50 6.98 -2.50
N GLY A 111 11.97 5.77 -2.21
CA GLY A 111 13.33 5.55 -1.74
C GLY A 111 14.38 5.91 -2.79
N LEU A 112 14.14 5.55 -4.04
CA LEU A 112 15.03 5.83 -5.17
C LEU A 112 15.04 7.33 -5.53
N GLU A 113 13.89 8.01 -5.53
CA GLU A 113 13.80 9.45 -5.77
C GLU A 113 14.60 10.30 -4.75
N ARG A 114 14.67 9.82 -3.51
CA ARG A 114 15.44 10.47 -2.43
C ARG A 114 16.92 10.11 -2.44
N ARG A 115 17.31 9.15 -3.25
CA ARG A 115 18.69 8.67 -3.29
C ARG A 115 19.54 9.62 -4.11
N GLN A 116 20.43 10.37 -3.45
CA GLN A 116 21.53 11.02 -4.16
C GLN A 116 22.49 9.90 -4.60
N LEU A 117 22.55 9.69 -5.91
CA LEU A 117 23.40 8.67 -6.53
C LEU A 117 24.84 9.18 -6.59
N GLU A 118 25.52 9.20 -5.46
CA GLU A 118 26.98 9.17 -5.50
C GLU A 118 27.42 7.72 -5.74
N ALA A 119 28.26 7.52 -6.74
CA ALA A 119 28.83 6.21 -7.02
C ALA A 119 29.54 5.68 -5.76
N PRO A 120 29.22 4.49 -5.24
CA PRO A 120 29.91 3.96 -4.08
C PRO A 120 31.36 3.68 -4.44
N ARG A 121 32.29 4.19 -3.67
CA ARG A 121 33.73 3.91 -3.86
C ARG A 121 34.07 2.46 -3.49
N HIS A 122 33.30 1.88 -2.59
CA HIS A 122 33.42 0.50 -2.15
C HIS A 122 32.04 -0.11 -1.96
N ALA A 123 31.81 -1.31 -2.47
CA ALA A 123 30.63 -2.11 -2.26
C ALA A 123 31.05 -3.49 -1.75
N GLY A 124 30.39 -3.94 -0.69
CA GLY A 124 30.53 -5.32 -0.20
C GLY A 124 29.25 -6.08 -0.51
N VAL A 125 29.42 -7.34 -0.94
CA VAL A 125 28.32 -8.27 -1.12
C VAL A 125 28.53 -9.39 -0.09
N ASP A 126 27.49 -9.67 0.66
CA ASP A 126 27.47 -10.73 1.67
C ASP A 126 26.26 -11.61 1.47
N GLU A 127 26.42 -12.91 1.70
CA GLU A 127 25.34 -13.88 1.64
C GLU A 127 25.01 -14.34 3.05
N THR A 128 23.78 -14.09 3.48
CA THR A 128 23.31 -14.51 4.80
C THR A 128 22.23 -15.59 4.64
N SER A 129 22.47 -16.76 5.24
CA SER A 129 21.47 -17.82 5.32
C SER A 129 20.41 -17.46 6.35
N PHE A 130 19.14 -17.50 5.97
CA PHE A 130 18.02 -17.19 6.87
C PHE A 130 17.15 -18.41 7.23
N GLN A 131 17.41 -19.56 6.62
CA GLN A 131 16.73 -20.83 6.96
C GLN A 131 17.66 -22.03 7.04
N LYS A 132 17.28 -23.02 7.86
CA LYS A 132 17.90 -24.35 7.88
C LYS A 132 17.60 -25.05 6.55
N ARG A 133 18.46 -25.03 5.59
CA ARG A 133 18.52 -25.75 4.30
C ARG A 133 19.08 -24.87 3.17
N HIS A 134 20.03 -23.99 3.52
CA HIS A 134 20.82 -23.24 2.53
C HIS A 134 19.99 -22.28 1.62
N GLU A 135 18.96 -21.64 2.16
CA GLU A 135 18.38 -20.48 1.48
C GLU A 135 19.16 -19.23 1.90
N TYR A 136 19.72 -18.54 0.92
CA TYR A 136 20.58 -17.38 1.11
C TYR A 136 19.92 -16.12 0.57
N VAL A 137 20.12 -15.01 1.27
CA VAL A 137 19.81 -13.68 0.78
C VAL A 137 21.12 -12.94 0.56
N THR A 138 21.30 -12.46 -0.66
CA THR A 138 22.44 -11.62 -1.00
C THR A 138 22.19 -10.19 -0.51
N VAL A 139 23.03 -9.71 0.39
CA VAL A 139 22.97 -8.35 0.93
C VAL A 139 24.11 -7.53 0.36
N ALA A 140 23.78 -6.51 -0.42
CA ALA A 140 24.73 -5.53 -0.89
C ALA A 140 24.82 -4.36 0.11
N ARG A 141 26.01 -4.11 0.67
CA ARG A 141 26.26 -3.01 1.59
C ARG A 141 27.22 -1.99 0.98
N ARG A 142 26.87 -0.71 1.13
CA ARG A 142 27.78 0.39 0.85
C ARG A 142 28.66 0.65 2.07
N TRP A 143 29.96 0.58 1.90
CA TRP A 143 30.91 0.96 2.95
C TRP A 143 31.24 2.44 2.86
N MET A 144 30.97 3.19 3.91
CA MET A 144 31.52 4.54 4.07
C MET A 144 32.80 4.40 4.83
N ALA A 145 33.93 4.74 4.22
CA ALA A 145 35.16 4.87 4.96
C ALA A 145 35.00 6.00 5.98
N SER A 146 34.96 5.66 7.26
CA SER A 146 35.06 6.64 8.34
C SER A 146 36.45 7.23 8.26
N GLY A 147 36.56 8.44 7.74
CA GLY A 147 37.81 9.22 7.87
C GLY A 147 38.09 9.44 9.33
N ARG A 148 39.16 8.85 9.82
CA ARG A 148 39.79 9.33 11.05
C ARG A 148 40.59 10.59 10.68
N ALA A 149 40.19 11.69 11.29
CA ALA A 149 41.06 12.87 11.41
C ALA A 149 42.17 12.57 12.39
#